data_7cb30974cf8bfa4ddb7b0db3f3eefbab
#
_entry.id   7cb30974cf8bfa4ddb7b0db3f3eefbab
#
_cell.length_a   1.000
_cell.length_b   1.000
_cell.length_c   1.000
_cell.angle_alpha   90.00
_cell.angle_beta   90.00
_cell.angle_gamma   90.00
#
_symmetry.space_group_name_H-M   'P 1'
#
loop_
_entity.id
_entity.type
_entity.pdbx_description
1 polymer ?
#
loop_
_entity_poly.entity_id
_entity_poly.type
_entity_poly.pdbx_seq_one_letter_code
_entity_poly.pdbx_strand_id
1 'polypeptide(L)'
;ITNIVTRKGSIVSVTGEGDKQEARRSTFYQDLLRWRIESGYDFEEARRDRYRDEYGRRPFMDIVSDFEIYPWPWLGYHDKTYFSAYDGQVTRHDHDINLRYKDKISWYTGMSFRDKYYDYRKKFQYENWNNVQLTSDLRLIHNDLTINLTPEWSIRFDDYRNMRQGGTFGKTYDQ
;
A
#
# COMPACT_ATOMS: atom_id res chain seq x y z
N ILE A 1 -0.29 -5.64 -16.94
CA ILE A 1 -1.23 -4.69 -17.58
C ILE A 1 -1.37 -3.48 -16.66
N THR A 2 -1.23 -2.28 -17.21
CA THR A 2 -1.38 -1.03 -16.46
C THR A 2 -2.37 -0.13 -17.19
N ASN A 3 -3.36 0.37 -16.45
CA ASN A 3 -4.33 1.34 -16.94
C ASN A 3 -4.20 2.62 -16.12
N ILE A 4 -4.18 3.77 -16.81
CA ILE A 4 -4.05 5.09 -16.17
C ILE A 4 -5.15 5.98 -16.71
N VAL A 5 -5.88 6.65 -15.82
CA VAL A 5 -6.83 7.71 -16.17
C VAL A 5 -6.26 9.03 -15.66
N THR A 6 -6.01 9.93 -16.61
CA THR A 6 -5.38 11.24 -16.34
C THR A 6 -6.36 12.37 -16.55
N ARG A 7 -6.40 13.29 -15.61
CA ARG A 7 -7.13 14.56 -15.72
C ARG A 7 -6.20 15.67 -16.19
N LYS A 8 -6.65 16.40 -17.20
CA LYS A 8 -5.99 17.62 -17.64
C LYS A 8 -6.65 18.83 -16.96
N GLY A 9 -5.83 19.64 -16.31
CA GLY A 9 -6.27 20.91 -15.71
C GLY A 9 -5.46 22.08 -16.26
N SER A 10 -5.94 23.30 -16.01
CA SER A 10 -5.19 24.51 -16.30
C SER A 10 -5.28 25.50 -15.15
N ILE A 11 -4.15 26.11 -14.83
CA ILE A 11 -4.05 27.20 -13.85
C ILE A 11 -3.73 28.48 -14.61
N VAL A 12 -4.47 29.53 -14.31
CA VAL A 12 -4.17 30.86 -14.78
C VAL A 12 -3.54 31.63 -13.61
N SER A 13 -2.25 31.94 -13.75
CA SER A 13 -1.55 32.82 -12.81
C SER A 13 -1.48 34.20 -13.41
N VAL A 14 -1.89 35.21 -12.63
CA VAL A 14 -1.78 36.63 -13.01
C VAL A 14 -0.62 37.22 -12.21
N THR A 15 0.39 37.69 -12.93
CA THR A 15 1.57 38.34 -12.35
C THR A 15 1.66 39.77 -12.88
N GLY A 16 1.93 40.76 -12.00
CA GLY A 16 2.07 42.18 -12.33
C GLY A 16 1.20 43.09 -11.45
N GLU A 17 1.59 44.33 -11.31
CA GLU A 17 0.84 45.37 -10.60
C GLU A 17 0.28 46.39 -11.59
N GLY A 18 -0.97 46.83 -11.37
CA GLY A 18 -1.65 47.84 -12.16
C GLY A 18 -2.00 47.40 -13.58
N ASP A 19 -1.86 48.30 -14.56
CA ASP A 19 -2.21 48.05 -15.97
C ASP A 19 -1.27 47.07 -16.73
N LYS A 20 -0.24 46.56 -16.07
CA LYS A 20 0.72 45.60 -16.65
C LYS A 20 0.53 44.16 -16.09
N GLN A 21 -0.70 43.72 -16.02
CA GLN A 21 -1.01 42.35 -15.62
C GLN A 21 -0.84 41.38 -16.80
N GLU A 22 0.06 40.43 -16.66
CA GLU A 22 0.20 39.32 -17.61
C GLU A 22 -0.46 38.06 -17.05
N ALA A 23 -1.42 37.51 -17.79
CA ALA A 23 -2.05 36.25 -17.48
C ALA A 23 -1.30 35.11 -18.14
N ARG A 24 -0.63 34.26 -17.35
CA ARG A 24 0.06 33.08 -17.82
C ARG A 24 -0.77 31.82 -17.54
N ARG A 25 -1.16 31.11 -18.59
CA ARG A 25 -1.87 29.83 -18.47
C ARG A 25 -0.87 28.70 -18.49
N SER A 26 -0.81 27.91 -17.42
CA SER A 26 -0.08 26.65 -17.35
C SER A 26 -1.04 25.46 -17.35
N THR A 27 -0.67 24.41 -18.06
CA THR A 27 -1.43 23.15 -18.09
C THR A 27 -0.73 22.14 -17.20
N PHE A 28 -1.51 21.42 -16.39
CA PHE A 28 -1.01 20.31 -15.59
C PHE A 28 -1.82 19.04 -15.89
N TYR A 29 -1.18 17.91 -15.66
CA TYR A 29 -1.80 16.59 -15.76
C TYR A 29 -1.73 15.94 -14.38
N GLN A 30 -2.84 15.33 -13.98
CA GLN A 30 -2.93 14.61 -12.71
C GLN A 30 -3.52 13.23 -12.99
N ASP A 31 -2.82 12.19 -12.55
CA ASP A 31 -3.37 10.85 -12.58
C ASP A 31 -4.50 10.76 -11.55
N LEU A 32 -5.70 10.46 -12.00
CA LEU A 32 -6.88 10.28 -11.15
C LEU A 32 -7.01 8.84 -10.68
N LEU A 33 -6.63 7.90 -11.53
CA LEU A 33 -6.71 6.49 -11.27
C LEU A 33 -5.55 5.80 -11.94
N ARG A 34 -4.91 4.88 -11.22
CA ARG A 34 -3.94 3.94 -11.74
C ARG A 34 -4.33 2.54 -11.27
N TRP A 35 -4.41 1.63 -12.18
CA TRP A 35 -4.68 0.24 -11.88
C TRP A 35 -3.69 -0.65 -12.62
N ARG A 36 -2.94 -1.44 -11.88
CA ARG A 36 -1.95 -2.37 -12.39
C ARG A 36 -2.28 -3.78 -11.94
N ILE A 37 -2.27 -4.71 -12.89
CA ILE A 37 -2.38 -6.14 -12.59
C ILE A 37 -1.11 -6.80 -13.10
N GLU A 38 -0.47 -7.56 -12.23
CA GLU A 38 0.76 -8.29 -12.55
C GLU A 38 0.73 -9.70 -11.95
N SER A 39 1.44 -10.61 -12.60
CA SER A 39 1.74 -11.94 -12.13
C SER A 39 3.04 -12.39 -12.79
N GLY A 40 3.61 -13.48 -12.32
CA GLY A 40 4.85 -14.02 -12.82
C GLY A 40 4.87 -15.54 -12.80
N TYR A 41 5.91 -16.09 -13.41
CA TYR A 41 6.21 -17.51 -13.40
C TYR A 41 7.64 -17.73 -12.95
N ASP A 42 7.82 -18.55 -11.91
CA ASP A 42 9.11 -18.90 -11.34
C ASP A 42 9.59 -20.23 -11.95
N PHE A 43 10.59 -20.14 -12.82
CA PHE A 43 11.16 -21.30 -13.49
C PHE A 43 12.00 -22.18 -12.56
N GLU A 44 12.59 -21.63 -11.51
CA GLU A 44 13.36 -22.39 -10.51
C GLU A 44 12.41 -23.21 -9.66
N GLU A 45 11.33 -22.61 -9.19
CA GLU A 45 10.27 -23.31 -8.46
C GLU A 45 9.62 -24.41 -9.32
N ALA A 46 9.45 -24.20 -10.62
CA ALA A 46 8.91 -25.19 -11.54
C ALA A 46 9.80 -26.43 -11.69
N ARG A 47 11.11 -26.28 -11.50
CA ARG A 47 12.12 -27.36 -11.61
C ARG A 47 12.46 -28.02 -10.30
N ARG A 48 11.99 -27.47 -9.17
CA ARG A 48 12.28 -28.01 -7.84
C ARG A 48 11.82 -29.46 -7.70
N ASP A 49 12.60 -30.29 -6.98
CA ASP A 49 12.28 -31.70 -6.76
C ASP A 49 11.02 -31.83 -5.87
N ARG A 50 10.05 -32.64 -6.32
CA ARG A 50 8.78 -32.87 -5.61
C ARG A 50 8.95 -33.62 -4.29
N TYR A 51 10.01 -34.44 -4.18
CA TYR A 51 10.15 -35.34 -3.04
C TYR A 51 10.74 -34.70 -1.78
N ARG A 52 11.20 -33.45 -1.88
CA ARG A 52 11.84 -32.78 -0.74
C ARG A 52 10.88 -31.95 0.13
N ASP A 53 9.67 -31.70 -0.34
CA ASP A 53 8.81 -30.72 0.32
C ASP A 53 7.41 -31.28 0.62
N GLU A 54 6.92 -31.00 1.82
CA GLU A 54 5.54 -31.24 2.25
C GLU A 54 4.49 -30.50 1.39
N TYR A 55 4.96 -29.61 0.51
CA TYR A 55 4.13 -28.69 -0.26
C TYR A 55 4.39 -28.80 -1.76
N GLY A 56 3.31 -28.83 -2.52
CA GLY A 56 3.37 -28.90 -3.98
C GLY A 56 4.09 -27.72 -4.62
N ARG A 57 4.62 -27.92 -5.84
CA ARG A 57 5.24 -26.85 -6.63
C ARG A 57 4.23 -25.73 -6.90
N ARG A 58 4.66 -24.48 -6.74
CA ARG A 58 3.85 -23.28 -6.98
C ARG A 58 4.59 -22.28 -7.88
N PRO A 59 4.86 -22.63 -9.14
CA PRO A 59 5.65 -21.77 -10.03
C PRO A 59 4.93 -20.49 -10.44
N PHE A 60 3.61 -20.44 -10.44
CA PHE A 60 2.89 -19.19 -10.67
C PHE A 60 2.97 -18.31 -9.42
N MET A 61 3.40 -17.09 -9.60
CA MET A 61 3.36 -16.07 -8.55
C MET A 61 1.92 -15.61 -8.32
N ASP A 62 1.65 -15.07 -7.15
CA ASP A 62 0.36 -14.48 -6.86
C ASP A 62 -0.01 -13.41 -7.91
N ILE A 63 -1.28 -13.34 -8.23
CA ILE A 63 -1.83 -12.24 -9.03
C ILE A 63 -1.91 -11.04 -8.13
N VAL A 64 -1.19 -9.97 -8.48
CA VAL A 64 -1.16 -8.71 -7.73
C VAL A 64 -2.03 -7.70 -8.44
N SER A 65 -3.04 -7.20 -7.75
CA SER A 65 -3.84 -6.05 -8.15
C SER A 65 -3.39 -4.85 -7.33
N ASP A 66 -2.93 -3.80 -7.98
CA ASP A 66 -2.41 -2.57 -7.38
C ASP A 66 -3.24 -1.41 -7.95
N PHE A 67 -4.10 -0.84 -7.11
CA PHE A 67 -5.10 0.15 -7.48
C PHE A 67 -4.89 1.43 -6.67
N GLU A 68 -4.76 2.54 -7.36
CA GLU A 68 -4.62 3.87 -6.76
C GLU A 68 -5.69 4.79 -7.35
N ILE A 69 -6.34 5.59 -6.50
CA ILE A 69 -7.28 6.63 -6.94
C ILE A 69 -7.04 7.92 -6.17
N TYR A 70 -7.00 9.03 -6.90
CA TYR A 70 -6.78 10.38 -6.40
C TYR A 70 -7.93 11.29 -6.86
N PRO A 71 -9.15 11.16 -6.28
CA PRO A 71 -10.33 11.93 -6.72
C PRO A 71 -10.13 13.43 -6.54
N TRP A 72 -9.33 13.83 -5.55
CA TRP A 72 -8.90 15.20 -5.29
C TRP A 72 -7.41 15.28 -4.97
N PRO A 73 -6.75 16.44 -5.14
CA PRO A 73 -5.33 16.60 -4.83
C PRO A 73 -4.97 16.35 -3.35
N TRP A 74 -5.96 16.38 -2.49
CA TRP A 74 -5.80 16.24 -1.04
C TRP A 74 -6.25 14.87 -0.52
N LEU A 75 -6.81 13.99 -1.37
CA LEU A 75 -7.28 12.66 -0.98
C LEU A 75 -6.75 11.60 -1.95
N GLY A 76 -6.07 10.62 -1.41
CA GLY A 76 -5.63 9.42 -2.11
C GLY A 76 -6.13 8.16 -1.40
N TYR A 77 -6.46 7.16 -2.19
CA TYR A 77 -6.72 5.80 -1.74
C TYR A 77 -5.86 4.86 -2.55
N HIS A 78 -5.23 3.91 -1.88
CA HIS A 78 -4.42 2.86 -2.47
C HIS A 78 -4.86 1.50 -1.94
N ASP A 79 -4.95 0.53 -2.84
CA ASP A 79 -5.29 -0.86 -2.55
C ASP A 79 -4.32 -1.79 -3.27
N LYS A 80 -3.71 -2.69 -2.54
CA LYS A 80 -2.82 -3.70 -3.10
C LYS A 80 -3.19 -5.08 -2.60
N THR A 81 -3.77 -5.87 -3.48
CA THR A 81 -4.29 -7.21 -3.19
C THR A 81 -3.46 -8.26 -3.89
N TYR A 82 -3.10 -9.32 -3.16
CA TYR A 82 -2.41 -10.50 -3.65
C TYR A 82 -3.35 -11.69 -3.59
N PHE A 83 -3.58 -12.30 -4.73
CA PHE A 83 -4.47 -13.44 -4.88
C PHE A 83 -3.67 -14.67 -5.31
N SER A 84 -3.76 -15.75 -4.53
CA SER A 84 -3.17 -17.04 -4.88
C SER A 84 -4.09 -17.82 -5.81
N ALA A 85 -3.63 -18.08 -7.03
CA ALA A 85 -4.37 -18.93 -7.98
C ALA A 85 -4.44 -20.39 -7.52
N TYR A 86 -3.53 -20.83 -6.63
CA TYR A 86 -3.52 -22.20 -6.13
C TYR A 86 -4.52 -22.44 -5.01
N ASP A 87 -4.68 -21.46 -4.14
CA ASP A 87 -5.53 -21.57 -2.96
C ASP A 87 -6.90 -20.94 -3.17
N GLY A 88 -7.05 -20.18 -4.28
CA GLY A 88 -8.29 -19.48 -4.59
C GLY A 88 -8.66 -18.39 -3.58
N GLN A 89 -7.67 -17.81 -2.90
CA GLN A 89 -7.90 -16.85 -1.81
C GLN A 89 -6.92 -15.67 -1.84
N VAL A 90 -7.29 -14.61 -1.14
CA VAL A 90 -6.42 -13.46 -0.89
C VAL A 90 -5.37 -13.85 0.15
N THR A 91 -4.09 -13.76 -0.22
CA THR A 91 -2.96 -14.08 0.65
C THR A 91 -2.42 -12.85 1.37
N ARG A 92 -2.55 -11.68 0.74
CA ARG A 92 -2.19 -10.38 1.31
C ARG A 92 -3.10 -9.31 0.75
N HIS A 93 -3.45 -8.37 1.62
CA HIS A 93 -4.22 -7.19 1.25
C HIS A 93 -3.73 -6.00 2.05
N ASP A 94 -3.26 -4.99 1.36
CA ASP A 94 -2.84 -3.72 1.95
C ASP A 94 -3.72 -2.63 1.36
N HIS A 95 -4.39 -1.85 2.19
CA HIS A 95 -5.10 -0.67 1.73
C HIS A 95 -4.85 0.51 2.64
N ASP A 96 -4.76 1.67 2.06
CA ASP A 96 -4.51 2.90 2.78
C ASP A 96 -5.27 4.09 2.20
N ILE A 97 -5.54 5.04 3.07
CA ILE A 97 -6.13 6.34 2.76
C ILE A 97 -5.13 7.39 3.19
N ASN A 98 -4.84 8.31 2.30
CA ASN A 98 -3.97 9.44 2.56
C ASN A 98 -4.76 10.73 2.34
N LEU A 99 -4.88 11.54 3.37
CA LEU A 99 -5.55 12.84 3.33
C LEU A 99 -4.55 13.93 3.69
N ARG A 100 -4.45 14.94 2.82
CA ARG A 100 -3.59 16.10 3.05
C ARG A 100 -4.38 17.37 2.81
N TYR A 101 -4.65 18.11 3.87
CA TYR A 101 -5.35 19.39 3.77
C TYR A 101 -4.36 20.54 3.91
N LYS A 102 -4.04 21.17 2.77
CA LYS A 102 -3.00 22.18 2.66
C LYS A 102 -1.72 21.68 3.34
N ASP A 103 -0.94 22.55 3.96
CA ASP A 103 0.24 22.17 4.74
C ASP A 103 -0.07 22.04 6.24
N LYS A 104 -1.36 22.01 6.61
CA LYS A 104 -1.79 22.00 8.01
C LYS A 104 -2.07 20.63 8.57
N ILE A 105 -2.68 19.75 7.78
CA ILE A 105 -3.09 18.44 8.24
C ILE A 105 -2.64 17.40 7.23
N SER A 106 -1.94 16.37 7.71
CA SER A 106 -1.65 15.14 6.98
C SER A 106 -2.15 13.96 7.81
N TRP A 107 -3.06 13.18 7.27
CA TRP A 107 -3.56 11.98 7.90
C TRP A 107 -3.39 10.80 6.96
N TYR A 108 -2.76 9.77 7.47
CA TYR A 108 -2.62 8.47 6.84
C TYR A 108 -3.30 7.42 7.71
N THR A 109 -4.10 6.57 7.11
CA THR A 109 -4.61 5.37 7.77
C THR A 109 -4.51 4.21 6.81
N GLY A 110 -3.95 3.10 7.30
CA GLY A 110 -3.75 1.90 6.50
C GLY A 110 -4.11 0.65 7.28
N MET A 111 -4.55 -0.37 6.55
CA MET A 111 -4.76 -1.71 7.08
C MET A 111 -4.00 -2.71 6.21
N SER A 112 -3.28 -3.60 6.86
CA SER A 112 -2.54 -4.68 6.22
C SER A 112 -3.05 -6.02 6.75
N PHE A 113 -3.44 -6.88 5.83
CA PHE A 113 -3.77 -8.27 6.09
C PHE A 113 -2.74 -9.17 5.43
N ARG A 114 -2.27 -10.20 6.14
CA ARG A 114 -1.47 -11.29 5.58
C ARG A 114 -2.00 -12.61 6.10
N ASP A 115 -2.27 -13.53 5.19
CA ASP A 115 -2.51 -14.91 5.54
C ASP A 115 -1.25 -15.56 6.12
N LYS A 116 -1.40 -16.48 7.03
CA LYS A 116 -0.32 -17.28 7.64
C LYS A 116 0.57 -17.98 6.58
N TYR A 117 0.06 -18.23 5.39
CA TYR A 117 0.79 -18.84 4.28
C TYR A 117 1.46 -17.85 3.33
N TYR A 118 1.26 -16.55 3.49
CA TYR A 118 1.80 -15.53 2.58
C TYR A 118 3.33 -15.62 2.41
N ASP A 119 4.06 -15.79 3.51
CA ASP A 119 5.52 -15.85 3.50
C ASP A 119 6.06 -17.28 3.26
N TYR A 120 5.21 -18.21 2.93
CA TYR A 120 5.56 -19.62 2.73
C TYR A 120 6.67 -19.80 1.69
N ARG A 121 6.62 -19.11 0.56
CA ARG A 121 7.65 -19.16 -0.47
C ARG A 121 8.99 -18.62 0.00
N LYS A 122 8.98 -17.58 0.84
CA LYS A 122 10.19 -16.97 1.39
C LYS A 122 10.87 -17.87 2.42
N LYS A 123 10.12 -18.75 3.08
CA LYS A 123 10.66 -19.69 4.05
C LYS A 123 11.73 -20.62 3.44
N PHE A 124 11.61 -20.96 2.15
CA PHE A 124 12.54 -21.83 1.45
C PHE A 124 13.71 -21.08 0.81
N GLN A 125 13.59 -19.80 0.53
CA GLN A 125 14.70 -18.99 0.00
C GLN A 125 15.73 -18.61 1.07
N TYR A 126 15.36 -18.64 2.36
CA TYR A 126 16.23 -18.26 3.46
C TYR A 126 16.30 -19.40 4.48
N GLU A 127 17.34 -20.22 4.40
CA GLU A 127 17.59 -21.35 5.32
C GLU A 127 17.64 -20.98 6.82
N ASN A 128 17.68 -19.71 7.15
CA ASN A 128 17.81 -19.19 8.51
C ASN A 128 16.49 -18.63 9.12
N TRP A 129 15.35 -18.81 8.48
CA TRP A 129 14.06 -18.33 9.00
C TRP A 129 13.38 -19.31 9.97
N ASN A 130 14.15 -19.91 10.87
CA ASN A 130 13.67 -20.94 11.80
C ASN A 130 12.62 -20.46 12.82
N ASN A 131 12.25 -19.18 12.91
CA ASN A 131 11.46 -18.68 14.04
C ASN A 131 10.23 -17.82 13.72
N VAL A 132 9.87 -17.61 12.47
CA VAL A 132 8.62 -16.90 12.15
C VAL A 132 7.62 -17.85 11.52
N GLN A 133 7.16 -18.83 12.30
CA GLN A 133 5.89 -19.48 12.01
C GLN A 133 4.80 -18.45 12.35
N LEU A 134 4.22 -17.82 11.33
CA LEU A 134 2.95 -17.15 11.51
C LEU A 134 1.92 -18.23 11.87
N THR A 135 1.67 -18.39 13.16
CA THR A 135 0.69 -19.35 13.67
C THR A 135 -0.75 -18.89 13.41
N SER A 136 -0.92 -17.68 12.92
CA SER A 136 -2.21 -17.05 12.63
C SER A 136 -2.05 -15.93 11.62
N ASP A 137 -3.17 -15.53 10.99
CA ASP A 137 -3.24 -14.36 10.13
C ASP A 137 -2.73 -13.11 10.86
N LEU A 138 -2.00 -12.27 10.13
CA LEU A 138 -1.55 -10.98 10.62
C LEU A 138 -2.52 -9.90 10.12
N ARG A 139 -3.01 -9.07 11.02
CA ARG A 139 -3.84 -7.91 10.71
C ARG A 139 -3.29 -6.70 11.44
N LEU A 140 -2.80 -5.74 10.70
CA LEU A 140 -2.20 -4.52 11.23
C LEU A 140 -3.05 -3.33 10.81
N ILE A 141 -3.26 -2.41 11.74
CA ILE A 141 -3.78 -1.07 11.45
C ILE A 141 -2.69 -0.08 11.82
N HIS A 142 -2.44 0.86 10.94
CA HIS A 142 -1.53 1.97 11.13
C HIS A 142 -2.27 3.28 10.92
N ASN A 143 -2.15 4.20 11.86
CA ASN A 143 -2.65 5.56 11.74
C ASN A 143 -1.51 6.55 12.05
N ASP A 144 -1.31 7.51 11.17
CA ASP A 144 -0.38 8.63 11.35
C ASP A 144 -1.14 9.93 11.10
N LEU A 145 -1.22 10.78 12.10
CA LEU A 145 -1.84 12.09 12.01
C LEU A 145 -0.82 13.16 12.39
N THR A 146 -0.53 14.05 11.46
CA THR A 146 0.31 15.22 11.70
C THR A 146 -0.52 16.49 11.55
N ILE A 147 -0.46 17.37 12.55
CA ILE A 147 -1.10 18.68 12.56
C ILE A 147 -0.03 19.75 12.74
N ASN A 148 0.15 20.60 11.74
CA ASN A 148 1.04 21.74 11.78
C ASN A 148 0.29 22.96 12.35
N LEU A 149 0.63 23.38 13.56
CA LEU A 149 0.03 24.53 14.24
C LEU A 149 0.62 25.82 13.72
N THR A 150 1.95 25.86 13.61
CA THR A 150 2.74 26.96 13.03
C THR A 150 3.84 26.37 12.15
N PRO A 151 4.63 27.17 11.42
CA PRO A 151 5.81 26.64 10.69
C PRO A 151 6.83 25.95 11.60
N GLU A 152 6.89 26.30 12.88
CA GLU A 152 7.85 25.78 13.86
C GLU A 152 7.27 24.69 14.76
N TRP A 153 5.93 24.56 14.84
CA TRP A 153 5.27 23.64 15.76
C TRP A 153 4.34 22.67 15.05
N SER A 154 4.55 21.40 15.29
CA SER A 154 3.65 20.32 14.83
C SER A 154 3.35 19.33 15.94
N ILE A 155 2.18 18.71 15.86
CA ILE A 155 1.76 17.59 16.72
C ILE A 155 1.64 16.39 15.81
N ARG A 156 2.24 15.27 16.21
CA ARG A 156 2.15 13.99 15.52
C ARG A 156 1.62 12.91 16.45
N PHE A 157 0.64 12.16 15.93
CA PHE A 157 0.10 10.94 16.53
C PHE A 157 0.42 9.78 15.60
N ASP A 158 1.02 8.75 16.14
CA ASP A 158 1.36 7.52 15.42
C ASP A 158 0.86 6.33 16.22
N ASP A 159 0.03 5.47 15.59
CA ASP A 159 -0.62 4.35 16.26
C ASP A 159 -0.53 3.10 15.39
N TYR A 160 0.07 2.04 15.93
CA TYR A 160 0.15 0.72 15.32
C TYR A 160 -0.59 -0.30 16.15
N ARG A 161 -1.55 -0.99 15.55
CA ARG A 161 -2.33 -2.04 16.22
C ARG A 161 -2.27 -3.33 15.46
N ASN A 162 -1.96 -4.40 16.18
CA ASN A 162 -2.10 -5.76 15.67
C ASN A 162 -3.46 -6.31 16.10
N MET A 163 -4.36 -6.52 15.12
CA MET A 163 -5.71 -7.07 15.36
C MET A 163 -5.70 -8.59 15.16
N ARG A 164 -5.16 -9.30 16.13
CA ARG A 164 -5.16 -10.76 16.09
C ARG A 164 -6.56 -11.30 16.40
N GLN A 165 -7.11 -12.13 15.53
CA GLN A 165 -8.36 -12.82 15.80
C GLN A 165 -8.17 -13.81 16.98
N GLY A 166 -8.91 -13.62 18.10
CA GLY A 166 -8.97 -14.55 19.23
C GLY A 166 -8.00 -14.34 20.38
N GLY A 167 -7.25 -13.24 20.41
CA GLY A 167 -6.38 -12.88 21.53
C GLY A 167 -6.85 -11.62 22.21
N THR A 168 -6.98 -11.66 23.54
CA THR A 168 -6.96 -10.50 24.42
C THR A 168 -6.01 -9.45 23.88
N PHE A 169 -6.44 -8.18 23.87
CA PHE A 169 -5.66 -7.02 23.42
C PHE A 169 -4.17 -7.19 23.72
N GLY A 170 -3.41 -7.50 22.68
CA GLY A 170 -2.00 -7.77 22.80
C GLY A 170 -1.24 -6.48 23.05
N LYS A 171 -0.29 -6.56 23.94
CA LYS A 171 0.64 -5.54 24.39
C LYS A 171 1.02 -4.55 23.28
N THR A 172 0.74 -3.28 23.53
CA THR A 172 1.34 -2.12 22.88
C THR A 172 2.87 -2.26 22.98
N TYR A 173 3.55 -2.37 21.86
CA TYR A 173 5.00 -2.19 21.85
C TYR A 173 5.23 -0.69 21.69
N ASP A 174 5.44 -0.01 22.81
CA ASP A 174 6.06 1.30 22.83
C ASP A 174 7.54 1.12 22.41
N GLN A 175 7.91 1.72 21.28
CA GLN A 175 9.30 1.98 20.92
C GLN A 175 9.54 3.47 20.93
#